data_443f1be66ba83b7e8385aaa7a342567c
#
_entry.id   443f1be66ba83b7e8385aaa7a342567c
#
_cell.length_a   1.000
_cell.length_b   1.000
_cell.length_c   1.000
_cell.angle_alpha   90.00
_cell.angle_beta   90.00
_cell.angle_gamma   90.00
#
_symmetry.space_group_name_H-M   'P 1'
#
loop_
_entity.id
_entity.type
_entity.pdbx_description
1 polymer ?
#
loop_
_entity_poly.entity_id
_entity_poly.type
_entity_poly.pdbx_seq_one_letter_code
_entity_poly.pdbx_strand_id
1 'polypeptide(L)'
;LSEGLRAAIRVGVGRALYRGGIVETLLGSIDARGVSVDSVLSMLATCFSRSVAEKLNVNNIEVVVELYEDLDALLDGDVNNVNRLKVKIRVEGATREAVEGALTGCPFYTMLRPKIDLEWG
;
A
#
# COMPACT_ATOMS: atom_id res chain seq x y z
N LEU A 1 1.41 25.87 4.26
CA LEU A 1 0.53 24.76 3.98
C LEU A 1 -0.57 25.18 3.01
N SER A 2 -1.01 24.25 2.16
CA SER A 2 -2.18 24.47 1.31
C SER A 2 -3.46 24.48 2.15
N GLU A 3 -4.57 24.95 1.56
CA GLU A 3 -5.86 24.99 2.26
C GLU A 3 -6.30 23.62 2.78
N GLY A 4 -6.03 22.53 2.04
CA GLY A 4 -6.39 21.17 2.43
C GLY A 4 -5.50 20.57 3.51
N LEU A 5 -4.44 21.25 3.95
CA LEU A 5 -3.47 20.73 4.91
C LEU A 5 -3.31 21.60 6.14
N ARG A 6 -4.39 22.26 6.58
CA ARG A 6 -4.40 23.00 7.83
C ARG A 6 -4.22 22.04 8.99
N ALA A 7 -3.49 22.39 10.00
CA ALA A 7 -3.26 21.55 11.18
C ALA A 7 -2.74 20.16 10.83
N ALA A 8 -1.91 20.04 9.79
CA ALA A 8 -1.34 18.78 9.35
C ALA A 8 -0.01 18.49 10.05
N ILE A 9 0.25 17.22 10.29
CA ILE A 9 1.53 16.72 10.77
C ILE A 9 2.09 15.80 9.70
N ARG A 10 3.35 16.00 9.31
CA ARG A 10 4.02 15.11 8.37
C ARG A 10 4.42 13.82 9.07
N VAL A 11 3.88 12.68 8.61
CA VAL A 11 4.18 11.36 9.18
C VAL A 11 5.31 10.63 8.45
N GLY A 12 5.72 11.13 7.28
CA GLY A 12 6.82 10.54 6.53
C GLY A 12 7.15 11.34 5.30
N VAL A 13 8.30 11.03 4.71
CA VAL A 13 8.76 11.63 3.46
C VAL A 13 9.54 10.58 2.67
N GLY A 14 9.25 10.49 1.37
CA GLY A 14 10.04 9.73 0.43
C GLY A 14 10.82 10.67 -0.47
N ARG A 15 11.95 10.20 -0.96
CA ARG A 15 12.78 10.96 -1.89
C ARG A 15 13.40 10.03 -2.93
N ALA A 16 13.41 10.47 -4.16
CA ALA A 16 14.12 9.81 -5.23
C ALA A 16 14.91 10.86 -6.01
N LEU A 17 16.18 10.58 -6.26
CA LEU A 17 17.03 11.40 -7.11
C LEU A 17 17.46 10.55 -8.30
N TYR A 18 16.88 10.83 -9.47
CA TYR A 18 17.13 10.10 -10.71
C TYR A 18 18.29 10.74 -11.47
N ARG A 19 19.31 9.94 -11.78
CA ARG A 19 20.44 10.39 -12.60
C ARG A 19 20.88 9.24 -13.52
N GLY A 20 20.64 9.37 -14.81
CA GLY A 20 21.11 8.43 -15.80
C GLY A 20 20.64 6.99 -15.60
N GLY A 21 19.41 6.80 -15.12
CA GLY A 21 18.83 5.48 -14.90
C GLY A 21 19.07 4.91 -13.51
N ILE A 22 19.88 5.57 -12.69
CA ILE A 22 20.09 5.19 -11.28
C ILE A 22 19.31 6.14 -10.40
N VAL A 23 18.60 5.59 -9.43
CA VAL A 23 17.81 6.38 -8.49
C VAL A 23 18.36 6.19 -7.08
N GLU A 24 18.70 7.30 -6.43
CA GLU A 24 19.10 7.29 -5.04
C GLU A 24 17.86 7.53 -4.17
N THR A 25 17.63 6.63 -3.22
CA THR A 25 16.48 6.68 -2.31
C THR A 25 16.95 6.50 -0.87
N LEU A 26 16.01 6.62 0.07
CA LEU A 26 16.29 6.32 1.48
C LEU A 26 16.64 4.85 1.72
N LEU A 27 16.29 3.96 0.79
CA LEU A 27 16.60 2.52 0.86
C LEU A 27 17.91 2.17 0.16
N GLY A 28 18.57 3.16 -0.43
CA GLY A 28 19.80 2.97 -1.18
C GLY A 28 19.64 3.29 -2.66
N SER A 29 20.68 2.96 -3.45
CA SER A 29 20.67 3.16 -4.89
C SER A 29 20.00 1.98 -5.59
N ILE A 30 19.13 2.28 -6.53
CA ILE A 30 18.43 1.27 -7.33
C ILE A 30 18.52 1.63 -8.82
N ASP A 31 18.51 0.59 -9.65
CA ASP A 31 18.39 0.77 -11.10
C ASP A 31 16.91 1.00 -11.41
N ALA A 32 16.60 2.16 -12.00
CA ALA A 32 15.21 2.53 -12.30
C ALA A 32 14.52 1.50 -13.21
N ARG A 33 15.27 0.77 -14.02
CA ARG A 33 14.73 -0.29 -14.89
C ARG A 33 14.21 -1.49 -14.10
N GLY A 34 14.68 -1.66 -12.87
CA GLY A 34 14.21 -2.71 -11.96
C GLY A 34 12.94 -2.35 -11.23
N VAL A 35 12.46 -1.10 -11.35
CA VAL A 35 11.24 -0.67 -10.67
C VAL A 35 10.04 -0.91 -11.58
N SER A 36 9.14 -1.76 -11.13
CA SER A 36 7.90 -2.10 -11.84
C SER A 36 6.70 -1.84 -10.94
N VAL A 37 5.52 -1.98 -11.50
CA VAL A 37 4.28 -1.95 -10.70
C VAL A 37 4.35 -3.00 -9.59
N ASP A 38 4.84 -4.21 -9.92
CA ASP A 38 4.96 -5.30 -8.94
C ASP A 38 5.86 -4.94 -7.77
N SER A 39 6.99 -4.27 -8.02
CA SER A 39 7.90 -3.87 -6.95
C SER A 39 7.28 -2.81 -6.04
N VAL A 40 6.53 -1.86 -6.60
CA VAL A 40 5.81 -0.85 -5.81
C VAL A 40 4.72 -1.50 -4.96
N LEU A 41 3.95 -2.41 -5.55
CA LEU A 41 2.92 -3.15 -4.81
C LEU A 41 3.52 -4.02 -3.71
N SER A 42 4.72 -4.58 -3.92
CA SER A 42 5.43 -5.36 -2.90
C SER A 42 5.82 -4.49 -1.70
N MET A 43 6.23 -3.24 -1.94
CA MET A 43 6.50 -2.31 -0.84
C MET A 43 5.23 -1.95 -0.07
N LEU A 44 4.12 -1.80 -0.75
CA LEU A 44 2.82 -1.57 -0.11
C LEU A 44 2.41 -2.78 0.75
N ALA A 45 2.57 -3.98 0.22
CA ALA A 45 2.33 -5.22 0.96
C ALA A 45 3.22 -5.31 2.21
N THR A 46 4.47 -4.86 2.10
CA THR A 46 5.40 -4.80 3.23
C THR A 46 4.90 -3.86 4.32
N CYS A 47 4.41 -2.68 3.95
CA CYS A 47 3.83 -1.73 4.90
C CYS A 47 2.62 -2.33 5.64
N PHE A 48 1.73 -3.00 4.90
CA PHE A 48 0.57 -3.66 5.49
C PHE A 48 0.98 -4.78 6.46
N SER A 49 1.92 -5.63 6.03
CA SER A 49 2.44 -6.72 6.86
C SER A 49 3.04 -6.21 8.16
N ARG A 50 3.84 -5.15 8.06
CA ARG A 50 4.51 -4.56 9.22
C ARG A 50 3.50 -4.01 10.24
N SER A 51 2.45 -3.35 9.78
CA SER A 51 1.40 -2.83 10.67
C SER A 51 0.73 -3.96 11.44
N VAL A 52 0.43 -5.06 10.76
CA VAL A 52 -0.19 -6.24 11.40
C VAL A 52 0.79 -6.88 12.39
N ALA A 53 2.03 -7.08 11.98
CA ALA A 53 3.05 -7.72 12.81
C ALA A 53 3.29 -6.96 14.11
N GLU A 54 3.44 -5.65 14.03
CA GLU A 54 3.72 -4.81 15.19
C GLU A 54 2.51 -4.72 16.13
N LYS A 55 1.31 -4.59 15.57
CA LYS A 55 0.10 -4.42 16.37
C LYS A 55 -0.33 -5.70 17.07
N LEU A 56 -0.24 -6.83 16.40
CA LEU A 56 -0.73 -8.10 16.90
C LEU A 56 0.38 -9.01 17.46
N ASN A 57 1.64 -8.58 17.35
CA ASN A 57 2.79 -9.37 17.76
C ASN A 57 2.78 -10.78 17.14
N VAL A 58 2.50 -10.85 15.85
CA VAL A 58 2.55 -12.07 15.04
C VAL A 58 3.70 -11.95 14.05
N ASN A 59 4.23 -13.07 13.59
CA ASN A 59 5.42 -13.08 12.75
C ASN A 59 5.29 -13.97 11.50
N ASN A 60 4.11 -14.48 11.23
CA ASN A 60 3.88 -15.27 10.01
C ASN A 60 2.67 -14.70 9.28
N ILE A 61 2.96 -13.83 8.32
CA ILE A 61 1.97 -13.03 7.60
C ILE A 61 2.29 -13.09 6.13
N GLU A 62 1.30 -13.39 5.31
CA GLU A 62 1.40 -13.25 3.87
C GLU A 62 0.41 -12.19 3.41
N VAL A 63 0.91 -11.21 2.68
CA VAL A 63 0.08 -10.17 2.06
C VAL A 63 0.39 -10.12 0.59
N VAL A 64 -0.64 -10.25 -0.23
CA VAL A 64 -0.56 -10.08 -1.68
C VAL A 64 -1.42 -8.90 -2.07
N VAL A 65 -0.82 -7.94 -2.76
CA VAL A 65 -1.52 -6.76 -3.26
C VAL A 65 -1.56 -6.85 -4.78
N GLU A 66 -2.75 -6.84 -5.34
CA GLU A 66 -2.97 -6.89 -6.78
C GLU A 66 -3.63 -5.59 -7.22
N LEU A 67 -3.16 -5.03 -8.32
CA LEU A 67 -3.75 -3.83 -8.93
C LEU A 67 -4.58 -4.25 -10.14
N TYR A 68 -5.82 -3.79 -10.17
CA TYR A 68 -6.75 -4.05 -11.25
C TYR A 68 -7.25 -2.76 -11.87
N GLU A 69 -7.57 -2.81 -13.15
CA GLU A 69 -8.35 -1.77 -13.82
C GLU A 69 -9.78 -2.27 -13.98
N ASP A 70 -10.73 -1.51 -13.48
CA ASP A 70 -12.15 -1.79 -13.64
C ASP A 70 -12.57 -1.33 -15.03
N LEU A 71 -12.85 -2.28 -15.92
CA LEU A 71 -13.18 -2.00 -17.30
C LEU A 71 -14.53 -1.29 -17.45
N ASP A 72 -15.49 -1.58 -16.59
CA ASP A 72 -16.78 -0.88 -16.61
C ASP A 72 -16.61 0.59 -16.23
N ALA A 73 -15.84 0.86 -15.18
CA ALA A 73 -15.53 2.23 -14.78
C ALA A 73 -14.77 2.98 -15.90
N LEU A 74 -13.84 2.29 -16.56
CA LEU A 74 -13.08 2.87 -17.68
C LEU A 74 -14.02 3.27 -18.83
N LEU A 75 -14.95 2.38 -19.22
CA LEU A 75 -15.91 2.63 -20.30
C LEU A 75 -16.89 3.73 -19.93
N ASP A 76 -17.27 3.84 -18.67
CA ASP A 76 -18.20 4.87 -18.20
C ASP A 76 -17.54 6.23 -17.97
N GLY A 77 -16.22 6.33 -18.12
CA GLY A 77 -15.48 7.55 -17.86
C GLY A 77 -15.37 7.89 -16.37
N ASP A 78 -15.61 6.93 -15.48
CA ASP A 78 -15.51 7.09 -14.04
C ASP A 78 -14.05 6.92 -13.60
N VAL A 79 -13.25 7.96 -13.83
CA VAL A 79 -11.80 7.92 -13.61
C VAL A 79 -11.42 7.65 -12.16
N ASN A 80 -12.29 7.97 -11.20
CA ASN A 80 -12.01 7.78 -9.78
C ASN A 80 -12.09 6.31 -9.37
N ASN A 81 -12.76 5.46 -10.15
CA ASN A 81 -12.98 4.06 -9.83
C ASN A 81 -12.31 3.10 -10.81
N VAL A 82 -11.47 3.60 -11.72
CA VAL A 82 -10.76 2.76 -12.70
C VAL A 82 -9.77 1.83 -12.01
N ASN A 83 -8.99 2.35 -11.08
CA ASN A 83 -7.96 1.56 -10.40
C ASN A 83 -8.47 1.05 -9.06
N ARG A 84 -8.35 -0.25 -8.87
CA ARG A 84 -8.73 -0.92 -7.62
C ARG A 84 -7.63 -1.86 -7.16
N LEU A 85 -7.55 -2.03 -5.85
CA LEU A 85 -6.60 -2.95 -5.24
C LEU A 85 -7.35 -4.13 -4.63
N LYS A 86 -6.84 -5.33 -4.84
CA LYS A 86 -7.24 -6.50 -4.08
C LYS A 86 -6.11 -6.83 -3.11
N VAL A 87 -6.42 -6.85 -1.83
CA VAL A 87 -5.47 -7.20 -0.78
C VAL A 87 -5.88 -8.55 -0.21
N LYS A 88 -5.06 -9.56 -0.46
CA LYS A 88 -5.23 -10.90 0.09
C LYS A 88 -4.30 -11.02 1.28
N ILE A 89 -4.85 -11.38 2.44
CA ILE A 89 -4.05 -11.47 3.64
C ILE A 89 -4.32 -12.77 4.38
N ARG A 90 -3.24 -13.41 4.82
CA ARG A 90 -3.28 -14.62 5.62
C ARG A 90 -2.33 -14.43 6.81
N VAL A 91 -2.86 -14.62 8.01
CA VAL A 91 -2.11 -14.45 9.24
C VAL A 91 -2.35 -15.66 10.13
N GLU A 92 -1.29 -16.30 10.57
CA GLU A 92 -1.38 -17.37 11.55
C GLU A 92 -1.56 -16.78 12.94
N GLY A 93 -2.52 -17.33 13.69
CA GLY A 93 -2.74 -16.96 15.10
C GLY A 93 -3.51 -15.68 15.31
N ALA A 94 -4.23 -15.18 14.32
CA ALA A 94 -5.05 -13.99 14.46
C ALA A 94 -6.39 -14.15 13.72
N THR A 95 -7.40 -13.44 14.20
CA THR A 95 -8.72 -13.41 13.57
C THR A 95 -8.75 -12.32 12.48
N ARG A 96 -9.71 -12.44 11.58
CA ARG A 96 -9.94 -11.42 10.54
C ARG A 96 -10.17 -10.04 11.16
N GLU A 97 -11.00 -9.97 12.19
CA GLU A 97 -11.34 -8.71 12.85
C GLU A 97 -10.12 -8.04 13.48
N ALA A 98 -9.26 -8.83 14.13
CA ALA A 98 -8.02 -8.33 14.72
C ALA A 98 -7.08 -7.79 13.64
N VAL A 99 -6.95 -8.50 12.51
CA VAL A 99 -6.12 -8.07 11.39
C VAL A 99 -6.65 -6.80 10.74
N GLU A 100 -7.95 -6.71 10.51
CA GLU A 100 -8.57 -5.49 9.97
C GLU A 100 -8.33 -4.30 10.90
N GLY A 101 -8.47 -4.50 12.20
CA GLY A 101 -8.17 -3.46 13.19
C GLY A 101 -6.71 -3.03 13.16
N ALA A 102 -5.78 -3.98 13.01
CA ALA A 102 -4.36 -3.67 12.92
C ALA A 102 -4.01 -2.91 11.64
N LEU A 103 -4.67 -3.22 10.53
CA LEU A 103 -4.45 -2.52 9.25
C LEU A 103 -4.85 -1.05 9.33
N THR A 104 -5.82 -0.68 10.16
CA THR A 104 -6.22 0.72 10.31
C THR A 104 -5.12 1.59 10.90
N GLY A 105 -4.09 1.00 11.50
CA GLY A 105 -2.91 1.72 11.95
C GLY A 105 -1.95 2.11 10.83
N CYS A 106 -2.14 1.58 9.63
CA CYS A 106 -1.32 1.91 8.46
C CYS A 106 -1.94 3.08 7.70
N PRO A 107 -1.24 4.23 7.58
CA PRO A 107 -1.78 5.38 6.85
C PRO A 107 -2.13 5.06 5.39
N PHE A 108 -1.33 4.22 4.73
CA PHE A 108 -1.60 3.83 3.35
C PHE A 108 -2.86 2.98 3.22
N TYR A 109 -3.06 2.05 4.13
CA TYR A 109 -4.29 1.25 4.13
C TYR A 109 -5.51 2.13 4.33
N THR A 110 -5.47 3.03 5.29
CA THR A 110 -6.58 3.94 5.60
C THR A 110 -6.88 4.86 4.41
N MET A 111 -5.82 5.42 3.80
CA MET A 111 -5.96 6.31 2.65
C MET A 111 -6.54 5.59 1.43
N LEU A 112 -6.11 4.37 1.18
CA LEU A 112 -6.51 3.58 0.02
C LEU A 112 -7.76 2.72 0.27
N ARG A 113 -8.27 2.70 1.49
CA ARG A 113 -9.37 1.81 1.90
C ARG A 113 -10.58 1.83 0.96
N PRO A 114 -11.03 2.99 0.45
CA PRO A 114 -12.17 3.02 -0.49
C PRO A 114 -11.93 2.26 -1.79
N LYS A 115 -10.66 2.01 -2.15
CA LYS A 115 -10.28 1.31 -3.38
C LYS A 115 -9.82 -0.12 -3.13
N ILE A 116 -9.88 -0.58 -1.89
CA ILE A 116 -9.39 -1.90 -1.51
C ILE A 116 -10.55 -2.88 -1.36
N ASP A 117 -10.42 -4.02 -2.03
CA ASP A 117 -11.20 -5.21 -1.77
C ASP A 117 -10.32 -6.15 -0.93
N LEU A 118 -10.67 -6.32 0.34
CA LEU A 118 -9.92 -7.17 1.27
C LEU A 118 -10.42 -8.60 1.20
N GLU A 119 -9.52 -9.53 0.94
CA GLU A 119 -9.80 -10.95 0.90
C GLU A 119 -9.02 -11.64 2.02
N TRP A 120 -9.75 -12.35 2.85
CA TRP A 120 -9.18 -13.14 3.93
C TRP A 120 -8.91 -14.56 3.44
N GLY A 121 -7.64 -14.96 3.54
CA GLY A 121 -7.24 -16.26 3.01
C GLY A 121 -6.76 -17.26 4.02
#